data_394d8bce646398dcceb522feadc91acf
#
_entry.id   394d8bce646398dcceb522feadc91acf
#
_cell.length_a   1.000
_cell.length_b   1.000
_cell.length_c   1.000
_cell.angle_alpha   90.00
_cell.angle_beta   90.00
_cell.angle_gamma   90.00
#
_symmetry.space_group_name_H-M   'P 1'
#
loop_
_entity.id
_entity.type
_entity.pdbx_description
1 polymer ?
#
loop_
_entity_poly.entity_id
_entity_poly.type
_entity_poly.pdbx_seq_one_letter_code
_entity_poly.pdbx_strand_id
1 'polypeptide(L)'
;DVCRAMGVRTDVPFNQLTPKEREIVFDGPAEKKHILYRAKSSDQPVELDFTFYNADDTVENALAKGKDDKGMKRVARFLHQGLCPACHGTRLSEKARAPRLCGIGLDAACEMTLAESVEWVRGVPETLPEDMRPMARSICDSYLLTARRLLDLGLGYLTLDRATSTL
;
A
#
# COMPACT_ATOMS: atom_id res chain seq x y z
N ASP A 1 -24.66 -20.16 -7.60
CA ASP A 1 -24.76 -20.75 -8.95
C ASP A 1 -23.39 -20.91 -9.59
N VAL A 2 -22.55 -19.85 -9.69
CA VAL A 2 -21.22 -19.95 -10.32
C VAL A 2 -20.29 -20.94 -9.61
N CYS A 3 -20.30 -21.00 -8.27
CA CYS A 3 -19.51 -21.98 -7.52
C CYS A 3 -19.94 -23.42 -7.82
N ARG A 4 -21.24 -23.67 -7.98
CA ARG A 4 -21.74 -25.00 -8.39
C ARG A 4 -21.27 -25.38 -9.79
N ALA A 5 -21.24 -24.41 -10.72
CA ALA A 5 -20.73 -24.62 -12.07
C ALA A 5 -19.21 -24.92 -12.09
N MET A 6 -18.48 -24.53 -11.03
CA MET A 6 -17.08 -24.90 -10.79
C MET A 6 -16.92 -26.25 -10.05
N GLY A 7 -18.02 -26.92 -9.67
CA GLY A 7 -18.00 -28.19 -8.95
C GLY A 7 -17.87 -28.06 -7.44
N VAL A 8 -18.18 -26.89 -6.88
CA VAL A 8 -18.18 -26.66 -5.43
C VAL A 8 -19.60 -26.74 -4.88
N ARG A 9 -19.83 -27.57 -3.87
CA ARG A 9 -21.12 -27.66 -3.18
C ARG A 9 -21.39 -26.37 -2.39
N THR A 10 -22.62 -25.88 -2.48
CA THR A 10 -23.04 -24.63 -1.81
C THR A 10 -24.14 -24.83 -0.79
N ASP A 11 -24.52 -26.06 -0.56
CA ASP A 11 -25.57 -26.56 0.36
C ASP A 11 -24.99 -27.14 1.66
N VAL A 12 -23.66 -27.20 1.77
CA VAL A 12 -22.93 -27.67 2.96
C VAL A 12 -22.05 -26.56 3.54
N PRO A 13 -21.75 -26.57 4.84
CA PRO A 13 -20.79 -25.66 5.45
C PRO A 13 -19.37 -25.83 4.88
N PHE A 14 -18.57 -24.77 4.86
CA PHE A 14 -17.21 -24.76 4.30
C PHE A 14 -16.31 -25.88 4.90
N ASN A 15 -16.43 -26.16 6.19
CA ASN A 15 -15.65 -27.22 6.86
C ASN A 15 -15.98 -28.63 6.39
N GLN A 16 -17.11 -28.83 5.69
CA GLN A 16 -17.53 -30.11 5.10
C GLN A 16 -17.19 -30.23 3.61
N LEU A 17 -16.59 -29.19 3.01
CA LEU A 17 -16.08 -29.27 1.65
C LEU A 17 -14.88 -30.22 1.59
N THR A 18 -14.77 -30.95 0.51
CA THR A 18 -13.62 -31.81 0.22
C THR A 18 -12.37 -30.97 0.01
N PRO A 19 -11.15 -31.52 0.14
CA PRO A 19 -9.92 -30.81 -0.15
C PRO A 19 -9.90 -30.18 -1.56
N LYS A 20 -10.41 -30.91 -2.56
CA LYS A 20 -10.49 -30.43 -3.95
C LYS A 20 -11.47 -29.24 -4.12
N GLU A 21 -12.59 -29.25 -3.43
CA GLU A 21 -13.52 -28.12 -3.44
C GLU A 21 -12.93 -26.89 -2.74
N ARG A 22 -12.17 -27.07 -1.66
CA ARG A 22 -11.47 -25.98 -0.97
C ARG A 22 -10.37 -25.37 -1.84
N GLU A 23 -9.62 -26.21 -2.54
CA GLU A 23 -8.62 -25.76 -3.51
C GLU A 23 -9.26 -24.88 -4.59
N ILE A 24 -10.41 -25.30 -5.15
CA ILE A 24 -11.14 -24.44 -6.11
C ILE A 24 -11.56 -23.11 -5.48
N VAL A 25 -12.00 -23.10 -4.23
CA VAL A 25 -12.43 -21.86 -3.55
C VAL A 25 -11.28 -20.87 -3.36
N PHE A 26 -10.05 -21.34 -3.03
CA PHE A 26 -8.90 -20.47 -2.77
C PHE A 26 -8.02 -20.25 -3.99
N ASP A 27 -7.77 -21.28 -4.78
CA ASP A 27 -6.76 -21.28 -5.84
C ASP A 27 -7.37 -21.54 -7.24
N GLY A 28 -8.68 -21.74 -7.33
CA GLY A 28 -9.37 -22.03 -8.61
C GLY A 28 -9.17 -20.92 -9.64
N PRO A 29 -8.97 -21.26 -10.92
CA PRO A 29 -8.73 -20.27 -11.98
C PRO A 29 -9.95 -19.36 -12.21
N ALA A 30 -9.68 -18.10 -12.57
CA ALA A 30 -10.72 -17.19 -13.04
C ALA A 30 -11.30 -17.73 -14.37
N GLU A 31 -12.51 -18.27 -14.31
CA GLU A 31 -13.15 -18.92 -15.45
C GLU A 31 -14.55 -18.38 -15.68
N LYS A 32 -14.87 -18.10 -16.96
CA LYS A 32 -16.19 -17.64 -17.36
C LYS A 32 -17.14 -18.84 -17.47
N LYS A 33 -18.21 -18.81 -16.69
CA LYS A 33 -19.26 -19.84 -16.71
C LYS A 33 -20.58 -19.27 -17.18
N HIS A 34 -21.21 -19.98 -18.09
CA HIS A 34 -22.55 -19.71 -18.50
C HIS A 34 -23.53 -20.37 -17.53
N ILE A 35 -24.37 -19.57 -16.86
CA ILE A 35 -25.27 -20.06 -15.83
C ILE A 35 -26.69 -19.54 -16.03
N LEU A 36 -27.66 -20.40 -15.72
CA LEU A 36 -29.06 -20.04 -15.58
C LEU A 36 -29.28 -19.42 -14.19
N TYR A 37 -29.45 -18.11 -14.15
CA TYR A 37 -29.70 -17.38 -12.92
C TYR A 37 -31.18 -17.09 -12.75
N ARG A 38 -31.73 -17.44 -11.59
CA ARG A 38 -33.11 -17.11 -11.21
C ARG A 38 -33.06 -16.05 -10.10
N ALA A 39 -33.51 -14.84 -10.42
CA ALA A 39 -33.57 -13.76 -9.44
C ALA A 39 -34.68 -14.04 -8.42
N LYS A 40 -34.50 -13.69 -7.16
CA LYS A 40 -35.51 -13.84 -6.11
C LYS A 40 -36.81 -13.05 -6.39
N SER A 41 -36.74 -12.04 -7.25
CA SER A 41 -37.85 -11.15 -7.65
C SER A 41 -38.51 -11.52 -8.98
N SER A 42 -38.01 -12.53 -9.68
CA SER A 42 -38.51 -12.93 -11.00
C SER A 42 -38.50 -14.45 -11.13
N ASP A 43 -39.60 -15.02 -11.56
CA ASP A 43 -39.71 -16.47 -11.75
C ASP A 43 -39.14 -16.96 -13.09
N GLN A 44 -38.72 -16.04 -13.96
CA GLN A 44 -38.12 -16.38 -15.25
C GLN A 44 -36.58 -16.51 -15.09
N PRO A 45 -36.00 -17.66 -15.51
CA PRO A 45 -34.56 -17.82 -15.54
C PRO A 45 -33.96 -16.94 -16.64
N VAL A 46 -32.86 -16.27 -16.31
CA VAL A 46 -32.07 -15.48 -17.26
C VAL A 46 -30.71 -16.15 -17.43
N GLU A 47 -30.30 -16.32 -18.67
CA GLU A 47 -28.93 -16.81 -18.99
C GLU A 47 -27.93 -15.68 -18.82
N LEU A 48 -26.94 -15.90 -17.97
CA LEU A 48 -25.90 -14.93 -17.68
C LEU A 48 -24.53 -15.57 -17.69
N ASP A 49 -23.59 -14.84 -18.24
CA ASP A 49 -22.17 -15.18 -18.17
C ASP A 49 -21.55 -14.58 -16.92
N PHE A 50 -21.12 -15.42 -16.00
CA PHE A 50 -20.40 -15.00 -14.80
C PHE A 50 -18.96 -15.50 -14.82
N THR A 51 -18.01 -14.63 -14.50
CA THR A 51 -16.66 -15.05 -14.23
C THR A 51 -16.57 -15.49 -12.76
N PHE A 52 -16.13 -16.73 -12.54
CA PHE A 52 -15.74 -17.19 -11.22
C PHE A 52 -14.44 -16.49 -10.84
N TYR A 53 -14.38 -16.00 -9.63
CA TYR A 53 -13.16 -15.55 -8.97
C TYR A 53 -13.03 -16.31 -7.66
N ASN A 54 -11.87 -16.86 -7.40
CA ASN A 54 -11.55 -17.48 -6.13
C ASN A 54 -11.58 -16.46 -4.98
N ALA A 55 -11.34 -16.90 -3.74
CA ALA A 55 -11.42 -16.01 -2.58
C ALA A 55 -10.36 -14.91 -2.62
N ASP A 56 -9.12 -15.23 -3.00
CA ASP A 56 -8.00 -14.30 -3.06
C ASP A 56 -8.19 -13.28 -4.19
N ASP A 57 -8.51 -13.73 -5.41
CA ASP A 57 -8.84 -12.85 -6.53
C ASP A 57 -10.01 -11.90 -6.21
N THR A 58 -10.98 -12.37 -5.42
CA THR A 58 -12.12 -11.53 -5.00
C THR A 58 -11.66 -10.37 -4.11
N VAL A 59 -10.73 -10.61 -3.19
CA VAL A 59 -10.14 -9.58 -2.32
C VAL A 59 -9.24 -8.65 -3.13
N GLU A 60 -8.36 -9.20 -3.96
CA GLU A 60 -7.45 -8.42 -4.82
C GLU A 60 -8.22 -7.51 -5.80
N ASN A 61 -9.26 -8.03 -6.45
CA ASN A 61 -10.12 -7.24 -7.33
C ASN A 61 -10.84 -6.11 -6.59
N ALA A 62 -11.25 -6.34 -5.34
CA ALA A 62 -11.86 -5.29 -4.52
C ALA A 62 -10.85 -4.20 -4.14
N LEU A 63 -9.61 -4.56 -3.84
CA LEU A 63 -8.49 -3.64 -3.59
C LEU A 63 -8.12 -2.84 -4.84
N ALA A 64 -7.99 -3.50 -5.99
CA ALA A 64 -7.62 -2.88 -7.25
C ALA A 64 -8.67 -1.87 -7.73
N LYS A 65 -9.96 -2.18 -7.53
CA LYS A 65 -11.07 -1.29 -7.90
C LYS A 65 -11.27 -0.09 -6.97
N GLY A 66 -10.58 -0.02 -5.85
CA GLY A 66 -10.36 0.98 -4.80
C GLY A 66 -11.27 2.21 -4.65
N LYS A 67 -12.19 2.42 -5.58
CA LYS A 67 -13.13 3.57 -5.62
C LYS A 67 -14.55 3.21 -5.19
N ASP A 68 -14.88 1.92 -5.04
CA ASP A 68 -16.20 1.51 -4.60
C ASP A 68 -16.19 1.15 -3.10
N ASP A 69 -16.70 2.07 -2.31
CA ASP A 69 -16.83 1.96 -0.84
C ASP A 69 -17.54 0.67 -0.40
N LYS A 70 -18.45 0.13 -1.24
CA LYS A 70 -19.18 -1.13 -0.97
C LYS A 70 -18.29 -2.36 -1.13
N GLY A 71 -17.40 -2.39 -2.13
CA GLY A 71 -16.46 -3.49 -2.34
C GLY A 71 -15.45 -3.55 -1.20
N MET A 72 -14.87 -2.41 -0.82
CA MET A 72 -13.93 -2.32 0.30
C MET A 72 -14.55 -2.73 1.64
N LYS A 73 -15.78 -2.31 1.94
CA LYS A 73 -16.48 -2.72 3.17
C LYS A 73 -16.69 -4.22 3.30
N ARG A 74 -16.85 -4.94 2.18
CA ARG A 74 -17.00 -6.42 2.19
C ARG A 74 -15.72 -7.12 2.57
N VAL A 75 -14.56 -6.62 2.08
CA VAL A 75 -13.27 -7.29 2.26
C VAL A 75 -12.46 -6.74 3.44
N ALA A 76 -12.81 -5.58 3.98
CA ALA A 76 -12.10 -4.92 5.08
C ALA A 76 -11.83 -5.85 6.28
N ARG A 77 -12.76 -6.75 6.60
CA ARG A 77 -12.61 -7.73 7.68
C ARG A 77 -11.54 -8.79 7.44
N PHE A 78 -11.10 -8.96 6.20
CA PHE A 78 -10.04 -9.90 5.82
C PHE A 78 -8.69 -9.20 5.62
N LEU A 79 -8.64 -7.88 5.74
CA LEU A 79 -7.44 -7.09 5.55
C LEU A 79 -6.81 -6.76 6.90
N HIS A 80 -5.51 -6.91 6.96
CA HIS A 80 -4.71 -6.45 8.08
C HIS A 80 -3.75 -5.36 7.60
N GLN A 81 -3.77 -4.21 8.28
CA GLN A 81 -2.79 -3.16 8.04
C GLN A 81 -1.61 -3.34 9.00
N GLY A 82 -0.42 -3.40 8.44
CA GLY A 82 0.81 -3.56 9.20
C GLY A 82 1.98 -2.86 8.52
N LEU A 83 3.12 -2.85 9.20
CA LEU A 83 4.36 -2.36 8.61
C LEU A 83 4.80 -3.27 7.47
N CYS A 84 5.17 -2.68 6.35
CA CYS A 84 5.71 -3.42 5.22
C CYS A 84 7.00 -4.16 5.63
N PRO A 85 7.10 -5.49 5.47
CA PRO A 85 8.28 -6.25 5.88
C PRO A 85 9.55 -5.91 5.09
N ALA A 86 9.41 -5.35 3.86
CA ALA A 86 10.53 -4.97 3.02
C ALA A 86 11.11 -3.59 3.38
N CYS A 87 10.27 -2.61 3.67
CA CYS A 87 10.73 -1.25 3.94
C CYS A 87 10.56 -0.80 5.40
N HIS A 88 9.91 -1.61 6.25
CA HIS A 88 9.67 -1.32 7.67
C HIS A 88 9.04 0.05 7.94
N GLY A 89 8.14 0.47 7.04
CA GLY A 89 7.44 1.76 7.15
C GLY A 89 8.11 2.93 6.43
N THR A 90 9.37 2.84 6.04
CA THR A 90 10.11 3.96 5.40
C THR A 90 9.60 4.32 4.00
N ARG A 91 8.86 3.42 3.33
CA ARG A 91 8.38 3.58 1.94
C ARG A 91 9.51 3.71 0.90
N LEU A 92 10.75 3.50 1.30
CA LEU A 92 11.94 3.57 0.46
C LEU A 92 12.45 2.17 0.13
N SER A 93 12.93 1.97 -1.09
CA SER A 93 13.60 0.73 -1.48
C SER A 93 14.93 0.57 -0.73
N GLU A 94 15.44 -0.65 -0.66
CA GLU A 94 16.76 -0.91 -0.06
C GLU A 94 17.87 -0.09 -0.75
N LYS A 95 17.83 0.01 -2.08
CA LYS A 95 18.76 0.81 -2.87
C LYS A 95 18.73 2.31 -2.50
N ALA A 96 17.56 2.85 -2.17
CA ALA A 96 17.40 4.24 -1.76
C ALA A 96 17.89 4.48 -0.33
N ARG A 97 17.84 3.45 0.53
CA ARG A 97 18.33 3.51 1.92
C ARG A 97 19.83 3.23 2.06
N ALA A 98 20.47 2.64 1.04
CA ALA A 98 21.88 2.26 1.11
C ALA A 98 22.85 3.46 1.16
N PRO A 99 22.69 4.56 0.36
CA PRO A 99 23.58 5.71 0.44
C PRO A 99 23.48 6.39 1.81
N ARG A 100 24.65 6.82 2.33
CA ARG A 100 24.72 7.56 3.59
C ARG A 100 25.47 8.87 3.41
N LEU A 101 24.95 9.91 4.02
CA LEU A 101 25.55 11.23 4.06
C LEU A 101 25.86 11.56 5.53
N CYS A 102 27.12 11.75 5.89
CA CYS A 102 27.57 11.90 7.28
C CYS A 102 27.11 10.72 8.18
N GLY A 103 27.12 9.49 7.65
CA GLY A 103 26.65 8.31 8.37
C GLY A 103 25.13 8.14 8.45
N ILE A 104 24.34 9.10 7.99
CA ILE A 104 22.89 9.12 8.04
C ILE A 104 22.32 8.70 6.68
N GLY A 105 21.39 7.71 6.68
CA GLY A 105 20.65 7.30 5.49
C GLY A 105 19.45 8.21 5.20
N LEU A 106 18.90 8.13 4.00
CA LEU A 106 17.74 8.92 3.60
C LEU A 106 16.52 8.65 4.49
N ASP A 107 16.32 7.40 4.92
CA ASP A 107 15.29 6.99 5.86
C ASP A 107 15.39 7.75 7.19
N ALA A 108 16.54 7.67 7.84
CA ALA A 108 16.79 8.36 9.11
C ALA A 108 16.72 9.90 8.96
N ALA A 109 17.18 10.44 7.83
CA ALA A 109 17.07 11.88 7.56
C ALA A 109 15.62 12.35 7.41
N CYS A 110 14.74 11.51 6.83
CA CYS A 110 13.30 11.81 6.70
C CYS A 110 12.56 11.71 8.05
N GLU A 111 13.04 10.89 8.98
CA GLU A 111 12.47 10.73 10.32
C GLU A 111 12.85 11.88 11.27
N MET A 112 13.91 12.65 10.94
CA MET A 112 14.28 13.83 11.71
C MET A 112 13.16 14.86 11.72
N THR A 113 12.97 15.52 12.85
CA THR A 113 12.15 16.72 12.89
C THR A 113 12.79 17.82 12.03
N LEU A 114 12.01 18.78 11.59
CA LEU A 114 12.52 19.89 10.78
C LEU A 114 13.62 20.67 11.54
N ALA A 115 13.49 20.82 12.84
CA ALA A 115 14.49 21.46 13.68
C ALA A 115 15.82 20.68 13.67
N GLU A 116 15.79 19.35 13.88
CA GLU A 116 16.98 18.49 13.85
C GLU A 116 17.60 18.44 12.46
N SER A 117 16.79 18.35 11.41
CA SER A 117 17.28 18.30 10.04
C SER A 117 18.01 19.58 9.61
N VAL A 118 17.57 20.75 10.10
CA VAL A 118 18.26 22.04 9.88
C VAL A 118 19.67 22.03 10.50
N GLU A 119 19.81 21.52 11.73
CA GLU A 119 21.13 21.44 12.38
C GLU A 119 22.03 20.44 11.64
N TRP A 120 21.52 19.30 11.22
CA TRP A 120 22.29 18.33 10.46
C TRP A 120 22.74 18.88 9.09
N VAL A 121 21.83 19.48 8.31
CA VAL A 121 22.11 20.01 6.96
C VAL A 121 23.18 21.10 6.97
N ARG A 122 23.27 21.91 8.02
CA ARG A 122 24.32 22.93 8.16
C ARG A 122 25.71 22.34 8.12
N GLY A 123 25.92 21.15 8.68
CA GLY A 123 27.21 20.49 8.73
C GLY A 123 27.60 19.71 7.48
N VAL A 124 26.60 19.35 6.63
CA VAL A 124 26.80 18.48 5.48
C VAL A 124 27.88 18.95 4.50
N PRO A 125 27.93 20.22 4.05
CA PRO A 125 28.93 20.66 3.05
C PRO A 125 30.37 20.43 3.49
N GLU A 126 30.67 20.58 4.79
CA GLU A 126 32.03 20.47 5.29
C GLU A 126 32.52 19.01 5.35
N THR A 127 31.64 18.05 5.31
CA THR A 127 32.00 16.62 5.32
C THR A 127 32.26 16.06 3.92
N LEU A 128 31.98 16.82 2.88
CA LEU A 128 32.17 16.41 1.50
C LEU A 128 33.52 16.81 0.93
N PRO A 129 34.01 16.12 -0.14
CA PRO A 129 35.19 16.51 -0.89
C PRO A 129 35.11 17.98 -1.35
N GLU A 130 36.26 18.64 -1.45
CA GLU A 130 36.34 20.10 -1.73
C GLU A 130 35.64 20.48 -3.05
N ASP A 131 35.78 19.66 -4.07
CA ASP A 131 35.16 19.86 -5.39
C ASP A 131 33.64 19.80 -5.36
N MET A 132 33.06 19.07 -4.41
CA MET A 132 31.59 18.93 -4.24
C MET A 132 30.97 19.99 -3.31
N ARG A 133 31.80 20.64 -2.45
CA ARG A 133 31.30 21.61 -1.45
C ARG A 133 30.50 22.77 -2.02
N PRO A 134 30.91 23.43 -3.14
CA PRO A 134 30.13 24.56 -3.67
C PRO A 134 28.71 24.17 -4.07
N MET A 135 28.56 23.04 -4.73
CA MET A 135 27.24 22.52 -5.12
C MET A 135 26.42 22.11 -3.88
N ALA A 136 27.04 21.40 -2.94
CA ALA A 136 26.39 21.01 -1.70
C ALA A 136 25.91 22.21 -0.88
N ARG A 137 26.73 23.28 -0.74
CA ARG A 137 26.31 24.52 -0.07
C ARG A 137 25.10 25.14 -0.74
N SER A 138 25.08 25.24 -2.05
CA SER A 138 23.92 25.82 -2.79
C SER A 138 22.63 25.04 -2.51
N ILE A 139 22.69 23.71 -2.50
CA ILE A 139 21.53 22.86 -2.19
C ILE A 139 21.10 23.01 -0.74
N CYS A 140 22.06 22.96 0.20
CA CYS A 140 21.80 23.11 1.63
C CYS A 140 21.21 24.48 1.96
N ASP A 141 21.75 25.56 1.38
CA ASP A 141 21.24 26.92 1.59
C ASP A 141 19.80 27.08 1.11
N SER A 142 19.46 26.49 -0.03
CA SER A 142 18.09 26.48 -0.55
C SER A 142 17.13 25.76 0.40
N TYR A 143 17.54 24.61 0.92
CA TYR A 143 16.78 23.87 1.94
C TYR A 143 16.62 24.70 3.21
N LEU A 144 17.71 25.24 3.77
CA LEU A 144 17.71 26.01 5.01
C LEU A 144 16.82 27.25 4.91
N LEU A 145 16.80 27.93 3.75
CA LEU A 145 15.91 29.07 3.53
C LEU A 145 14.44 28.69 3.65
N THR A 146 14.06 27.55 3.07
CA THR A 146 12.68 27.06 3.13
C THR A 146 12.32 26.55 4.53
N ALA A 147 13.24 25.79 5.14
CA ALA A 147 13.03 25.22 6.46
C ALA A 147 12.87 26.31 7.55
N ARG A 148 13.65 27.40 7.49
CA ARG A 148 13.52 28.54 8.42
C ARG A 148 12.11 29.14 8.41
N ARG A 149 11.50 29.30 7.24
CA ARG A 149 10.13 29.82 7.14
C ARG A 149 9.13 28.94 7.86
N LEU A 150 9.32 27.61 7.78
CA LEU A 150 8.47 26.67 8.49
C LEU A 150 8.73 26.68 10.00
N LEU A 151 10.00 26.83 10.41
CA LEU A 151 10.36 26.99 11.83
C LEU A 151 9.72 28.26 12.43
N ASP A 152 9.76 29.38 11.71
CA ASP A 152 9.15 30.64 12.12
C ASP A 152 7.61 30.53 12.29
N LEU A 153 7.00 29.61 11.56
CA LEU A 153 5.58 29.26 11.73
C LEU A 153 5.32 28.25 12.87
N GLY A 154 6.35 27.85 13.62
CA GLY A 154 6.23 26.90 14.72
C GLY A 154 6.13 25.43 14.29
N LEU A 155 6.45 25.09 13.04
CA LEU A 155 6.34 23.75 12.46
C LEU A 155 7.60 22.90 12.63
N GLY A 156 8.48 23.24 13.56
CA GLY A 156 9.76 22.57 13.80
C GLY A 156 9.65 21.09 14.20
N TYR A 157 8.50 20.66 14.67
CA TYR A 157 8.21 19.29 15.09
C TYR A 157 7.81 18.34 13.94
N LEU A 158 7.57 18.86 12.74
CA LEU A 158 7.20 18.06 11.59
C LEU A 158 8.40 17.26 11.07
N THR A 159 8.11 16.05 10.56
CA THR A 159 9.08 15.17 9.90
C THR A 159 8.73 15.02 8.42
N LEU A 160 9.75 14.76 7.57
CA LEU A 160 9.54 14.62 6.12
C LEU A 160 8.88 13.28 5.73
N ASP A 161 8.92 12.28 6.60
CA ASP A 161 8.28 10.99 6.40
C ASP A 161 6.77 11.02 6.66
N ARG A 162 6.27 12.09 7.28
CA ARG A 162 4.86 12.26 7.61
C ARG A 162 3.98 12.32 6.35
N ALA A 163 2.89 11.56 6.33
CA ALA A 163 1.93 11.61 5.24
C ALA A 163 1.17 12.94 5.23
N THR A 164 0.98 13.53 4.05
CA THR A 164 0.24 14.79 3.87
C THR A 164 -1.19 14.76 4.42
N SER A 165 -1.81 13.57 4.45
CA SER A 165 -3.15 13.39 5.04
C SER A 165 -3.18 13.52 6.58
N THR A 166 -2.02 13.65 7.21
CA THR A 166 -1.88 13.78 8.68
C THR A 166 -1.38 15.16 9.12
N LEU A 167 -1.26 16.10 8.17
CA LEU A 167 -0.89 17.49 8.40
C LEU A 167 -2.06 18.32 8.91
#